data_224fa3293f4ad1d419a9638295ce9b9a
#
_entry.id   224fa3293f4ad1d419a9638295ce9b9a
#
_cell.length_a   1.000
_cell.length_b   1.000
_cell.length_c   1.000
_cell.angle_alpha   90.00
_cell.angle_beta   90.00
_cell.angle_gamma   90.00
#
_symmetry.space_group_name_H-M   'P 1'
#
loop_
_entity.id
_entity.type
_entity.pdbx_description
1 polymer ?
#
loop_
_entity_poly.entity_id
_entity_poly.type
_entity_poly.pdbx_seq_one_letter_code
_entity_poly.pdbx_strand_id
1 'polypeptide(L)'
;QAEVNRGLNCVKGYFLSKIMYGEDRLTTPLLRKLDGKYAKDGEFEPVSWEEAFDVMAEQAKRTLRDNGPTHVGMFGSGQWTIFEGYAASKFMRAGLRSNNLDPNARHCMASAATAFIRTFGIDEPMGCYDDFEHADAFVLWGSNMAEMHPILWTRLADRRLGHPHVRCAVLSTFTHRSMDLADIPIVFKPGTDLAILNFIANYIIENGKVNEEFVRDHVTFMKGATDIGYGLRPEHPLQQAASAADAPGLMEPADFDTFKELVSEYTLEMVSELSGVEPDFLIELAELYADPDIKVMSLWTMGFNQHVRGVWANQMAYNIHLLTGKISEPGNSPFSLTGQPSACGTA
;
A
#
# COMPACT_ATOMS: atom_id res chain seq x y z
N GLN A 1 19.88 20.86 -2.32
CA GLN A 1 19.33 19.83 -3.22
C GLN A 1 19.42 18.48 -2.50
N ALA A 2 18.30 17.80 -2.31
CA ALA A 2 18.32 16.43 -1.82
C ALA A 2 18.64 15.49 -2.99
N GLU A 3 19.41 14.45 -2.75
CA GLU A 3 19.77 13.46 -3.76
C GLU A 3 18.54 12.78 -4.35
N VAL A 4 17.56 12.45 -3.51
CA VAL A 4 16.32 11.76 -3.89
C VAL A 4 15.53 12.46 -4.98
N ASN A 5 15.40 13.79 -4.93
CA ASN A 5 14.63 14.58 -5.89
C ASN A 5 15.48 15.31 -6.92
N ARG A 6 16.82 15.21 -6.82
CA ARG A 6 17.79 15.88 -7.71
C ARG A 6 17.55 17.38 -7.87
N GLY A 7 16.98 18.01 -6.84
CA GLY A 7 16.58 19.43 -6.84
C GLY A 7 15.27 19.71 -7.58
N LEU A 8 14.57 18.71 -8.08
CA LEU A 8 13.29 18.88 -8.77
C LEU A 8 12.13 19.01 -7.77
N ASN A 9 11.08 19.67 -8.22
CA ASN A 9 9.84 19.82 -7.47
C ASN A 9 8.65 19.52 -8.37
N CYS A 10 7.58 18.99 -7.82
CA CYS A 10 6.34 18.78 -8.58
C CYS A 10 5.39 19.97 -8.41
N VAL A 11 4.33 19.98 -9.20
CA VAL A 11 3.31 21.05 -9.18
C VAL A 11 2.74 21.30 -7.78
N LYS A 12 2.60 20.28 -6.94
CA LYS A 12 2.13 20.42 -5.55
C LYS A 12 3.08 21.27 -4.70
N GLY A 13 4.37 21.06 -4.82
CA GLY A 13 5.38 21.86 -4.13
C GLY A 13 5.47 23.29 -4.67
N TYR A 14 5.37 23.49 -5.99
CA TYR A 14 5.39 24.84 -6.57
C TYR A 14 4.21 25.70 -6.12
N PHE A 15 3.04 25.10 -5.92
CA PHE A 15 1.83 25.81 -5.51
C PHE A 15 1.52 25.71 -4.02
N LEU A 16 2.45 25.23 -3.20
CA LEU A 16 2.23 25.08 -1.76
C LEU A 16 1.83 26.40 -1.07
N SER A 17 2.40 27.53 -1.50
CA SER A 17 2.05 28.85 -0.97
C SER A 17 0.58 29.22 -1.18
N LYS A 18 -0.07 28.74 -2.24
CA LYS A 18 -1.49 29.00 -2.48
C LYS A 18 -2.40 28.39 -1.40
N ILE A 19 -1.99 27.24 -0.82
CA ILE A 19 -2.72 26.63 0.29
C ILE A 19 -2.64 27.50 1.54
N MET A 20 -1.52 28.22 1.73
CA MET A 20 -1.30 29.08 2.88
C MET A 20 -2.09 30.39 2.80
N TYR A 21 -2.35 30.89 1.59
CA TYR A 21 -2.95 32.20 1.32
C TYR A 21 -4.26 32.13 0.51
N GLY A 22 -4.88 30.96 0.46
CA GLY A 22 -6.19 30.80 -0.18
C GLY A 22 -7.29 31.59 0.56
N GLU A 23 -8.28 32.13 -0.16
CA GLU A 23 -9.39 32.88 0.42
C GLU A 23 -10.25 32.00 1.35
N ASP A 24 -10.30 30.69 1.08
CA ASP A 24 -11.01 29.68 1.85
C ASP A 24 -10.19 29.11 3.02
N ARG A 25 -8.96 29.61 3.24
CA ARG A 25 -8.10 29.18 4.33
C ARG A 25 -8.69 29.55 5.68
N LEU A 26 -9.00 28.55 6.51
CA LEU A 26 -9.42 28.79 7.90
C LEU A 26 -8.26 29.37 8.73
N THR A 27 -8.52 30.50 9.38
CA THR A 27 -7.57 31.22 10.23
C THR A 27 -7.97 31.20 11.71
N THR A 28 -9.20 30.76 12.00
CA THR A 28 -9.74 30.59 13.35
C THR A 28 -10.42 29.23 13.46
N PRO A 29 -10.51 28.65 14.67
CA PRO A 29 -11.32 27.47 14.90
C PRO A 29 -12.79 27.72 14.58
N LEU A 30 -13.46 26.70 14.08
CA LEU A 30 -14.91 26.71 13.87
C LEU A 30 -15.54 25.70 14.84
N LEU A 31 -16.58 26.14 15.55
CA LEU A 31 -17.34 25.28 16.46
C LEU A 31 -18.81 25.26 16.01
N ARG A 32 -19.42 24.08 16.01
CA ARG A 32 -20.87 24.00 15.79
C ARG A 32 -21.63 24.50 17.00
N LYS A 33 -22.52 25.46 16.80
CA LYS A 33 -23.34 26.07 17.87
C LYS A 33 -24.82 26.10 17.50
N LEU A 34 -25.66 25.93 18.52
CA LEU A 34 -27.08 26.19 18.50
C LEU A 34 -27.39 27.04 19.73
N ASP A 35 -28.06 28.17 19.56
CA ASP A 35 -28.35 29.11 20.64
C ASP A 35 -27.12 29.51 21.46
N GLY A 36 -25.99 29.77 20.77
CA GLY A 36 -24.71 30.18 21.37
C GLY A 36 -23.95 29.10 22.15
N LYS A 37 -24.42 27.84 22.16
CA LYS A 37 -23.78 26.72 22.83
C LYS A 37 -23.36 25.64 21.85
N TYR A 38 -22.29 24.92 22.18
CA TYR A 38 -21.88 23.75 21.40
C TYR A 38 -23.05 22.78 21.22
N ALA A 39 -23.33 22.46 19.98
CA ALA A 39 -24.33 21.46 19.59
C ALA A 39 -23.85 20.70 18.36
N LYS A 40 -23.97 19.37 18.38
CA LYS A 40 -23.52 18.50 17.28
C LYS A 40 -24.18 18.84 15.95
N ASP A 41 -25.43 19.27 16.00
CA ASP A 41 -26.27 19.59 14.84
C ASP A 41 -26.35 21.11 14.58
N GLY A 42 -25.51 21.91 15.26
CA GLY A 42 -25.46 23.38 15.11
C GLY A 42 -24.71 23.80 13.82
N GLU A 43 -24.79 25.09 13.53
CA GLU A 43 -24.04 25.74 12.45
C GLU A 43 -22.61 26.06 12.89
N PHE A 44 -21.67 26.10 11.93
CA PHE A 44 -20.28 26.47 12.19
C PHE A 44 -20.12 27.96 12.45
N GLU A 45 -19.64 28.33 13.62
CA GLU A 45 -19.31 29.69 14.01
C GLU A 45 -17.81 29.82 14.35
N PRO A 46 -17.15 30.92 13.98
CA PRO A 46 -15.77 31.19 14.42
C PRO A 46 -15.71 31.37 15.93
N VAL A 47 -14.71 30.75 16.57
CA VAL A 47 -14.48 30.83 18.02
C VAL A 47 -12.99 31.04 18.32
N SER A 48 -12.68 31.40 19.57
CA SER A 48 -11.30 31.42 20.03
C SER A 48 -10.73 30.01 20.21
N TRP A 49 -9.42 29.88 20.16
CA TRP A 49 -8.75 28.61 20.50
C TRP A 49 -9.06 28.14 21.91
N GLU A 50 -9.19 29.07 22.83
CA GLU A 50 -9.49 28.78 24.23
C GLU A 50 -10.89 28.14 24.35
N GLU A 51 -11.90 28.75 23.74
CA GLU A 51 -13.27 28.19 23.72
C GLU A 51 -13.29 26.80 23.06
N ALA A 52 -12.57 26.62 21.93
CA ALA A 52 -12.52 25.35 21.24
C ALA A 52 -11.89 24.25 22.13
N PHE A 53 -10.79 24.55 22.81
CA PHE A 53 -10.14 23.60 23.72
C PHE A 53 -10.96 23.32 24.96
N ASP A 54 -11.67 24.28 25.53
CA ASP A 54 -12.55 24.07 26.66
C ASP A 54 -13.68 23.09 26.32
N VAL A 55 -14.33 23.26 25.16
CA VAL A 55 -15.35 22.33 24.70
C VAL A 55 -14.77 20.93 24.47
N MET A 56 -13.60 20.82 23.83
CA MET A 56 -12.93 19.52 23.64
C MET A 56 -12.61 18.85 24.97
N ALA A 57 -12.04 19.61 25.90
CA ALA A 57 -11.67 19.08 27.23
C ALA A 57 -12.89 18.62 28.03
N GLU A 58 -13.98 19.38 27.99
CA GLU A 58 -15.24 19.00 28.65
C GLU A 58 -15.84 17.71 28.07
N GLN A 59 -15.88 17.60 26.74
CA GLN A 59 -16.38 16.40 26.08
C GLN A 59 -15.51 15.16 26.43
N ALA A 60 -14.18 15.32 26.38
CA ALA A 60 -13.25 14.24 26.73
C ALA A 60 -13.41 13.81 28.21
N LYS A 61 -13.42 14.77 29.12
CA LYS A 61 -13.63 14.50 30.57
C LYS A 61 -14.96 13.79 30.87
N ARG A 62 -16.02 14.22 30.18
CA ARG A 62 -17.34 13.58 30.31
C ARG A 62 -17.29 12.14 29.82
N THR A 63 -16.73 11.91 28.61
CA THR A 63 -16.61 10.56 28.05
C THR A 63 -15.77 9.65 28.95
N LEU A 64 -14.63 10.14 29.46
CA LEU A 64 -13.76 9.37 30.34
C LEU A 64 -14.48 9.01 31.66
N ARG A 65 -15.23 9.94 32.25
CA ARG A 65 -15.96 9.71 33.50
C ARG A 65 -17.12 8.73 33.30
N ASP A 66 -17.90 8.91 32.25
CA ASP A 66 -19.16 8.22 32.04
C ASP A 66 -18.97 6.83 31.35
N ASN A 67 -17.95 6.69 30.53
CA ASN A 67 -17.73 5.51 29.68
C ASN A 67 -16.34 4.88 29.82
N GLY A 68 -15.36 5.62 30.33
CA GLY A 68 -13.98 5.15 30.50
C GLY A 68 -13.07 5.40 29.29
N PRO A 69 -11.77 5.06 29.44
CA PRO A 69 -10.74 5.41 28.46
C PRO A 69 -10.89 4.72 27.10
N THR A 70 -11.53 3.57 27.02
CA THR A 70 -11.76 2.83 25.77
C THR A 70 -12.75 3.52 24.82
N HIS A 71 -13.46 4.54 25.30
CA HIS A 71 -14.42 5.32 24.50
C HIS A 71 -13.83 6.62 23.93
N VAL A 72 -12.55 6.87 24.17
CA VAL A 72 -11.80 7.98 23.57
C VAL A 72 -10.77 7.42 22.62
N GLY A 73 -10.78 7.89 21.37
CA GLY A 73 -9.83 7.51 20.33
C GLY A 73 -9.27 8.74 19.61
N MET A 74 -8.11 8.57 19.01
CA MET A 74 -7.44 9.59 18.21
C MET A 74 -6.95 8.95 16.89
N PHE A 75 -7.27 9.58 15.77
CA PHE A 75 -6.65 9.28 14.50
C PHE A 75 -5.43 10.17 14.31
N GLY A 76 -4.27 9.55 14.13
CA GLY A 76 -3.01 10.20 13.88
C GLY A 76 -2.71 10.40 12.39
N SER A 77 -1.52 10.86 12.13
CA SER A 77 -1.07 11.12 10.76
C SER A 77 0.36 10.63 10.52
N GLY A 78 0.60 9.95 9.40
CA GLY A 78 1.92 9.65 8.88
C GLY A 78 2.70 10.88 8.40
N GLN A 79 2.15 12.08 8.54
CA GLN A 79 2.81 13.36 8.27
C GLN A 79 3.21 14.11 9.54
N TRP A 80 2.95 13.56 10.70
CA TRP A 80 3.43 14.14 11.95
C TRP A 80 4.96 14.15 12.02
N THR A 81 5.48 15.19 12.63
CA THR A 81 6.87 15.19 13.07
C THR A 81 7.04 14.22 14.26
N ILE A 82 8.29 13.84 14.55
CA ILE A 82 8.60 12.98 15.71
C ILE A 82 8.03 13.58 17.01
N PHE A 83 8.10 14.92 17.17
CA PHE A 83 7.59 15.61 18.37
C PHE A 83 6.05 15.55 18.48
N GLU A 84 5.35 15.70 17.37
CA GLU A 84 3.88 15.59 17.35
C GLU A 84 3.43 14.15 17.65
N GLY A 85 4.05 13.15 17.03
CA GLY A 85 3.78 11.74 17.29
C GLY A 85 4.06 11.35 18.74
N TYR A 86 5.18 11.81 19.31
CA TYR A 86 5.50 11.62 20.72
C TYR A 86 4.46 12.27 21.65
N ALA A 87 4.10 13.53 21.38
CA ALA A 87 3.11 14.25 22.19
C ALA A 87 1.74 13.56 22.15
N ALA A 88 1.27 13.13 20.97
CA ALA A 88 0.03 12.40 20.79
C ALA A 88 0.03 11.06 21.54
N SER A 89 1.10 10.28 21.41
CA SER A 89 1.25 8.99 22.12
C SER A 89 1.27 9.19 23.63
N LYS A 90 2.01 10.19 24.12
CA LYS A 90 2.06 10.53 25.54
C LYS A 90 0.70 10.99 26.06
N PHE A 91 0.00 11.84 25.30
CA PHE A 91 -1.33 12.32 25.66
C PHE A 91 -2.33 11.16 25.75
N MET A 92 -2.39 10.30 24.76
CA MET A 92 -3.33 9.18 24.74
C MET A 92 -2.99 8.12 25.79
N ARG A 93 -1.76 7.63 25.82
CA ARG A 93 -1.38 6.50 26.67
C ARG A 93 -1.19 6.91 28.13
N ALA A 94 -0.42 7.96 28.41
CA ALA A 94 -0.17 8.42 29.77
C ALA A 94 -1.28 9.33 30.31
N GLY A 95 -1.80 10.24 29.50
CA GLY A 95 -2.85 11.19 29.89
C GLY A 95 -4.22 10.53 30.00
N LEU A 96 -4.73 10.01 28.90
CA LEU A 96 -6.08 9.44 28.84
C LEU A 96 -6.15 7.95 29.17
N ARG A 97 -5.01 7.27 29.28
CA ARG A 97 -4.89 5.82 29.50
C ARG A 97 -5.64 4.98 28.45
N SER A 98 -5.63 5.46 27.20
CA SER A 98 -6.24 4.79 26.06
C SER A 98 -5.18 4.37 25.06
N ASN A 99 -5.30 3.15 24.53
CA ASN A 99 -4.50 2.66 23.40
C ASN A 99 -5.18 2.90 22.04
N ASN A 100 -6.33 3.57 22.02
CA ASN A 100 -7.10 3.85 20.81
C ASN A 100 -6.47 5.02 20.03
N LEU A 101 -5.20 4.88 19.67
CA LEU A 101 -4.46 5.78 18.82
C LEU A 101 -3.93 4.99 17.64
N ASP A 102 -4.30 5.36 16.42
CA ASP A 102 -3.81 4.73 15.20
C ASP A 102 -3.60 5.80 14.13
N PRO A 103 -2.50 5.75 13.36
CA PRO A 103 -2.25 6.69 12.29
C PRO A 103 -3.07 6.34 11.04
N ASN A 104 -3.26 7.31 10.14
CA ASN A 104 -3.89 7.07 8.85
C ASN A 104 -3.10 6.07 7.98
N ALA A 105 -1.82 5.83 8.27
CA ALA A 105 -1.00 4.81 7.63
C ALA A 105 -1.60 3.39 7.76
N ARG A 106 -2.44 3.15 8.76
CA ARG A 106 -3.23 1.90 8.88
C ARG A 106 -4.08 1.62 7.65
N HIS A 107 -4.69 2.65 7.06
CA HIS A 107 -5.50 2.56 5.83
C HIS A 107 -4.72 2.89 4.55
N CYS A 108 -3.42 3.08 4.65
CA CYS A 108 -2.53 3.48 3.56
C CYS A 108 -1.56 2.34 3.21
N MET A 109 -0.55 2.13 4.05
CA MET A 109 0.58 1.23 3.81
C MET A 109 0.54 -0.07 4.63
N ALA A 110 -0.41 -0.25 5.54
CA ALA A 110 -0.42 -1.40 6.45
C ALA A 110 -0.45 -2.75 5.73
N SER A 111 -1.06 -2.83 4.55
CA SER A 111 -1.04 -4.06 3.74
C SER A 111 0.37 -4.39 3.26
N ALA A 112 1.11 -3.41 2.75
CA ALA A 112 2.49 -3.58 2.33
C ALA A 112 3.40 -3.86 3.53
N ALA A 113 3.30 -3.06 4.61
CA ALA A 113 4.08 -3.25 5.83
C ALA A 113 3.90 -4.66 6.42
N THR A 114 2.64 -5.12 6.55
CA THR A 114 2.34 -6.47 7.03
C THR A 114 2.93 -7.54 6.13
N ALA A 115 2.83 -7.35 4.81
CA ALA A 115 3.37 -8.30 3.86
C ALA A 115 4.92 -8.33 3.89
N PHE A 116 5.59 -7.17 3.98
CA PHE A 116 7.04 -7.09 4.17
C PHE A 116 7.50 -7.81 5.45
N ILE A 117 6.85 -7.52 6.59
CA ILE A 117 7.17 -8.17 7.85
C ILE A 117 6.97 -9.68 7.77
N ARG A 118 5.88 -10.14 7.15
CA ARG A 118 5.61 -11.58 6.99
C ARG A 118 6.60 -12.28 6.07
N THR A 119 7.03 -11.62 5.01
CA THR A 119 7.90 -12.21 4.00
C THR A 119 9.38 -12.08 4.35
N PHE A 120 9.80 -10.91 4.84
CA PHE A 120 11.22 -10.57 5.04
C PHE A 120 11.58 -10.31 6.51
N GLY A 121 10.61 -10.23 7.41
CA GLY A 121 10.83 -9.93 8.83
C GLY A 121 11.04 -8.44 9.14
N ILE A 122 11.00 -7.57 8.14
CA ILE A 122 11.25 -6.13 8.25
C ILE A 122 10.32 -5.35 7.33
N ASP A 123 9.91 -4.15 7.73
CA ASP A 123 9.11 -3.23 6.90
C ASP A 123 10.03 -2.28 6.12
N GLU A 124 10.72 -2.81 5.12
CA GLU A 124 11.57 -2.02 4.23
C GLU A 124 11.51 -2.58 2.80
N PRO A 125 11.55 -1.73 1.76
CA PRO A 125 11.66 -2.20 0.37
C PRO A 125 13.03 -2.83 0.13
N MET A 126 13.05 -3.89 -0.65
CA MET A 126 14.28 -4.63 -1.00
C MET A 126 15.01 -4.01 -2.20
N GLY A 127 15.03 -2.71 -2.28
CA GLY A 127 15.67 -1.92 -3.32
C GLY A 127 15.71 -0.46 -2.97
N CYS A 128 16.17 0.38 -3.88
CA CYS A 128 16.31 1.81 -3.67
C CYS A 128 15.91 2.61 -4.93
N TYR A 129 15.89 3.94 -4.81
CA TYR A 129 15.54 4.78 -5.95
C TYR A 129 16.54 4.74 -7.10
N ASP A 130 17.79 4.35 -6.86
CA ASP A 130 18.79 4.25 -7.92
C ASP A 130 18.58 3.03 -8.82
N ASP A 131 17.74 2.08 -8.40
CA ASP A 131 17.33 0.95 -9.25
C ASP A 131 16.57 1.40 -10.51
N PHE A 132 15.94 2.58 -10.48
CA PHE A 132 15.26 3.14 -11.65
C PHE A 132 16.19 3.30 -12.88
N GLU A 133 17.47 3.58 -12.66
CA GLU A 133 18.45 3.72 -13.74
C GLU A 133 18.98 2.37 -14.27
N HIS A 134 18.65 1.27 -13.59
CA HIS A 134 19.17 -0.06 -13.90
C HIS A 134 18.09 -1.05 -14.34
N ALA A 135 16.81 -0.75 -14.14
CA ALA A 135 15.72 -1.61 -14.53
C ALA A 135 15.54 -1.71 -16.05
N ASP A 136 15.15 -2.89 -16.53
CA ASP A 136 14.78 -3.15 -17.93
C ASP A 136 13.26 -3.23 -18.10
N ALA A 137 12.53 -3.46 -17.02
CA ALA A 137 11.07 -3.41 -17.00
C ALA A 137 10.55 -2.75 -15.71
N PHE A 138 9.54 -1.90 -15.88
CA PHE A 138 8.77 -1.32 -14.81
C PHE A 138 7.35 -1.87 -14.85
N VAL A 139 6.87 -2.44 -13.75
CA VAL A 139 5.49 -2.92 -13.64
C VAL A 139 4.77 -2.14 -12.56
N LEU A 140 3.83 -1.29 -12.94
CA LEU A 140 3.08 -0.43 -12.05
C LEU A 140 1.75 -1.09 -11.68
N TRP A 141 1.60 -1.47 -10.41
CA TRP A 141 0.41 -2.11 -9.85
C TRP A 141 -0.44 -1.08 -9.10
N GLY A 142 -1.61 -0.72 -9.65
CA GLY A 142 -2.51 0.22 -9.00
C GLY A 142 -1.85 1.55 -8.63
N SER A 143 -0.95 2.04 -9.50
CA SER A 143 -0.14 3.23 -9.24
C SER A 143 -0.18 4.21 -10.41
N ASN A 144 -0.75 5.40 -10.17
CA ASN A 144 -0.69 6.51 -11.12
C ASN A 144 0.53 7.39 -10.82
N MET A 145 1.73 6.88 -11.10
CA MET A 145 3.00 7.56 -10.77
C MET A 145 3.15 8.92 -11.45
N ALA A 146 2.64 9.08 -12.67
CA ALA A 146 2.73 10.34 -13.40
C ALA A 146 2.12 11.52 -12.61
N GLU A 147 1.08 11.27 -11.83
CA GLU A 147 0.40 12.29 -11.03
C GLU A 147 0.77 12.24 -9.54
N MET A 148 0.96 11.04 -8.97
CA MET A 148 1.19 10.87 -7.53
C MET A 148 2.66 10.95 -7.15
N HIS A 149 3.58 10.46 -7.99
CA HIS A 149 5.03 10.44 -7.77
C HIS A 149 5.78 11.07 -8.95
N PRO A 150 5.52 12.34 -9.31
CA PRO A 150 6.00 12.92 -10.58
C PRO A 150 7.54 12.91 -10.70
N ILE A 151 8.27 13.03 -9.61
CA ILE A 151 9.74 13.06 -9.64
C ILE A 151 10.32 11.67 -9.95
N LEU A 152 9.77 10.62 -9.34
CA LEU A 152 10.16 9.25 -9.67
C LEU A 152 9.68 8.87 -11.08
N TRP A 153 8.52 9.38 -11.48
CA TRP A 153 8.01 9.20 -12.83
C TRP A 153 8.94 9.79 -13.89
N THR A 154 9.57 10.94 -13.64
CA THR A 154 10.58 11.50 -14.58
C THR A 154 11.78 10.58 -14.71
N ARG A 155 12.25 9.93 -13.64
CA ARG A 155 13.36 8.97 -13.69
C ARG A 155 12.98 7.74 -14.54
N LEU A 156 11.77 7.20 -14.31
CA LEU A 156 11.22 6.10 -15.13
C LEU A 156 11.11 6.50 -16.61
N ALA A 157 10.53 7.67 -16.88
CA ALA A 157 10.35 8.16 -18.24
C ALA A 157 11.70 8.39 -18.94
N ASP A 158 12.67 8.99 -18.28
CA ASP A 158 14.02 9.20 -18.82
C ASP A 158 14.69 7.85 -19.15
N ARG A 159 14.59 6.85 -18.26
CA ARG A 159 15.11 5.51 -18.49
C ARG A 159 14.43 4.85 -19.69
N ARG A 160 13.08 4.84 -19.74
CA ARG A 160 12.29 4.22 -20.81
C ARG A 160 12.55 4.88 -22.16
N LEU A 161 12.57 6.22 -22.22
CA LEU A 161 12.77 6.95 -23.47
C LEU A 161 14.23 6.92 -23.97
N GLY A 162 15.17 6.87 -23.06
CA GLY A 162 16.60 6.79 -23.37
C GLY A 162 17.08 5.39 -23.77
N HIS A 163 16.30 4.34 -23.49
CA HIS A 163 16.70 2.94 -23.69
C HIS A 163 15.55 2.16 -24.33
N PRO A 164 15.54 1.95 -25.65
CA PRO A 164 14.42 1.35 -26.39
C PRO A 164 14.02 -0.07 -25.94
N HIS A 165 14.92 -0.82 -25.30
CA HIS A 165 14.64 -2.16 -24.78
C HIS A 165 13.85 -2.14 -23.45
N VAL A 166 13.86 -1.02 -22.72
CA VAL A 166 13.16 -0.91 -21.45
C VAL A 166 11.65 -0.89 -21.67
N ARG A 167 10.93 -1.71 -20.92
CA ARG A 167 9.48 -1.88 -21.04
C ARG A 167 8.76 -1.27 -19.82
N CYS A 168 7.53 -0.84 -20.05
CA CYS A 168 6.65 -0.33 -18.98
C CYS A 168 5.27 -0.98 -19.09
N ALA A 169 4.90 -1.75 -18.06
CA ALA A 169 3.55 -2.27 -17.88
C ALA A 169 2.82 -1.44 -16.82
N VAL A 170 1.58 -1.05 -17.09
CA VAL A 170 0.76 -0.27 -16.16
C VAL A 170 -0.59 -0.96 -15.98
N LEU A 171 -0.86 -1.40 -14.76
CA LEU A 171 -2.09 -2.09 -14.37
C LEU A 171 -2.93 -1.20 -13.46
N SER A 172 -4.18 -0.97 -13.85
CA SER A 172 -5.14 -0.18 -13.09
C SER A 172 -6.57 -0.60 -13.38
N THR A 173 -7.50 -0.12 -12.59
CA THR A 173 -8.95 -0.34 -12.83
C THR A 173 -9.58 0.72 -13.74
N PHE A 174 -8.80 1.70 -14.17
CA PHE A 174 -9.21 2.76 -15.11
C PHE A 174 -7.99 3.35 -15.82
N THR A 175 -8.22 3.97 -16.97
CA THR A 175 -7.16 4.62 -17.76
C THR A 175 -6.74 5.95 -17.09
N HIS A 176 -5.42 6.15 -16.96
CA HIS A 176 -4.83 7.34 -16.38
C HIS A 176 -3.49 7.69 -17.04
N ARG A 177 -2.91 8.84 -16.67
CA ARG A 177 -1.74 9.43 -17.34
C ARG A 177 -0.49 8.54 -17.37
N SER A 178 -0.30 7.65 -16.42
CA SER A 178 0.86 6.74 -16.48
C SER A 178 0.76 5.72 -17.62
N MET A 179 -0.46 5.48 -18.16
CA MET A 179 -0.65 4.60 -19.31
C MET A 179 -0.18 5.22 -20.63
N ASP A 180 0.01 6.55 -20.69
CA ASP A 180 0.52 7.22 -21.91
C ASP A 180 1.94 6.76 -22.28
N LEU A 181 2.70 6.20 -21.35
CA LEU A 181 4.05 5.68 -21.55
C LEU A 181 4.11 4.14 -21.52
N ALA A 182 2.99 3.48 -21.30
CA ALA A 182 2.95 2.03 -21.16
C ALA A 182 3.09 1.31 -22.51
N ASP A 183 3.95 0.30 -22.54
CA ASP A 183 4.00 -0.69 -23.62
C ASP A 183 2.89 -1.73 -23.43
N ILE A 184 2.56 -2.03 -22.16
CA ILE A 184 1.54 -3.01 -21.75
C ILE A 184 0.52 -2.30 -20.85
N PRO A 185 -0.47 -1.58 -21.43
CA PRO A 185 -1.53 -0.94 -20.66
C PRO A 185 -2.63 -1.95 -20.33
N ILE A 186 -2.84 -2.26 -19.06
CA ILE A 186 -3.85 -3.22 -18.60
C ILE A 186 -4.89 -2.51 -17.75
N VAL A 187 -6.14 -2.56 -18.19
CA VAL A 187 -7.31 -2.16 -17.39
C VAL A 187 -8.06 -3.43 -16.98
N PHE A 188 -8.07 -3.72 -15.69
CA PHE A 188 -8.65 -4.95 -15.15
C PHE A 188 -9.84 -4.66 -14.22
N LYS A 189 -10.70 -5.66 -14.01
CA LYS A 189 -11.83 -5.54 -13.08
C LYS A 189 -11.33 -5.40 -11.64
N PRO A 190 -11.87 -4.46 -10.83
CA PRO A 190 -11.45 -4.25 -9.45
C PRO A 190 -11.42 -5.54 -8.62
N GLY A 191 -10.35 -5.74 -7.83
CA GLY A 191 -10.19 -6.88 -6.93
C GLY A 191 -9.69 -8.17 -7.58
N THR A 192 -9.23 -8.12 -8.84
CA THR A 192 -8.70 -9.29 -9.56
C THR A 192 -7.18 -9.28 -9.74
N ASP A 193 -6.49 -8.30 -9.20
CA ASP A 193 -5.03 -8.18 -9.21
C ASP A 193 -4.33 -9.39 -8.59
N LEU A 194 -4.83 -9.91 -7.46
CA LEU A 194 -4.29 -11.12 -6.85
C LEU A 194 -4.40 -12.34 -7.78
N ALA A 195 -5.49 -12.46 -8.55
CA ALA A 195 -5.62 -13.55 -9.54
C ALA A 195 -4.60 -13.41 -10.68
N ILE A 196 -4.35 -12.18 -11.16
CA ILE A 196 -3.32 -11.91 -12.16
C ILE A 196 -1.94 -12.28 -11.63
N LEU A 197 -1.63 -11.94 -10.37
CA LEU A 197 -0.35 -12.31 -9.73
C LEU A 197 -0.19 -13.83 -9.58
N ASN A 198 -1.26 -14.53 -9.19
CA ASN A 198 -1.23 -15.99 -9.11
C ASN A 198 -1.01 -16.62 -10.50
N PHE A 199 -1.63 -16.08 -11.55
CA PHE A 199 -1.36 -16.50 -12.93
C PHE A 199 0.11 -16.31 -13.31
N ILE A 200 0.71 -15.17 -12.99
CA ILE A 200 2.15 -14.93 -13.29
C ILE A 200 3.01 -15.98 -12.59
N ALA A 201 2.74 -16.28 -11.31
CA ALA A 201 3.47 -17.32 -10.59
C ALA A 201 3.27 -18.71 -11.21
N ASN A 202 2.04 -19.06 -11.59
CA ASN A 202 1.75 -20.31 -12.31
C ASN A 202 2.48 -20.38 -13.64
N TYR A 203 2.45 -19.31 -14.44
CA TYR A 203 3.15 -19.22 -15.73
C TYR A 203 4.65 -19.45 -15.57
N ILE A 204 5.30 -18.83 -14.58
CA ILE A 204 6.73 -19.00 -14.29
C ILE A 204 7.04 -20.47 -13.96
N ILE A 205 6.20 -21.11 -13.16
CA ILE A 205 6.39 -22.51 -12.73
C ILE A 205 6.19 -23.47 -13.91
N GLU A 206 5.08 -23.35 -14.64
CA GLU A 206 4.73 -24.24 -15.75
C GLU A 206 5.74 -24.16 -16.91
N ASN A 207 6.32 -22.99 -17.13
CA ASN A 207 7.33 -22.80 -18.17
C ASN A 207 8.77 -23.07 -17.71
N GLY A 208 8.99 -23.58 -16.50
CA GLY A 208 10.30 -23.90 -15.97
C GLY A 208 11.22 -22.67 -15.80
N LYS A 209 10.63 -21.52 -15.45
CA LYS A 209 11.34 -20.23 -15.33
C LYS A 209 11.65 -19.87 -13.87
N VAL A 210 11.47 -20.81 -12.95
CA VAL A 210 11.87 -20.63 -11.55
C VAL A 210 13.39 -20.62 -11.46
N ASN A 211 13.94 -19.67 -10.72
CA ASN A 211 15.35 -19.68 -10.34
C ASN A 211 15.55 -20.69 -9.19
N GLU A 212 15.73 -21.97 -9.55
CA GLU A 212 15.79 -23.07 -8.60
C GLU A 212 16.94 -22.93 -7.59
N GLU A 213 18.08 -22.37 -8.01
CA GLU A 213 19.21 -22.14 -7.13
C GLU A 213 18.87 -21.10 -6.07
N PHE A 214 18.33 -19.98 -6.48
CA PHE A 214 17.91 -18.92 -5.56
C PHE A 214 16.82 -19.41 -4.60
N VAL A 215 15.81 -20.11 -5.12
CA VAL A 215 14.71 -20.64 -4.30
C VAL A 215 15.22 -21.62 -3.26
N ARG A 216 16.09 -22.57 -3.66
CA ARG A 216 16.68 -23.55 -2.74
C ARG A 216 17.49 -22.90 -1.62
N ASP A 217 18.27 -21.86 -1.94
CA ASP A 217 19.27 -21.29 -1.02
C ASP A 217 18.70 -20.14 -0.16
N HIS A 218 17.61 -19.47 -0.60
CA HIS A 218 17.13 -18.23 0.00
C HIS A 218 15.64 -18.22 0.35
N VAL A 219 14.83 -19.21 -0.06
CA VAL A 219 13.39 -19.19 0.13
C VAL A 219 12.92 -20.31 1.05
N THR A 220 12.11 -19.95 2.04
CA THR A 220 11.36 -20.91 2.86
C THR A 220 9.87 -20.72 2.59
N PHE A 221 9.20 -21.81 2.22
CA PHE A 221 7.77 -21.78 1.98
C PHE A 221 6.99 -21.92 3.29
N MET A 222 6.00 -21.04 3.46
CA MET A 222 5.13 -21.04 4.62
C MET A 222 3.68 -20.93 4.17
N LYS A 223 2.79 -21.70 4.78
CA LYS A 223 1.35 -21.64 4.56
C LYS A 223 0.70 -20.92 5.74
N GLY A 224 0.00 -19.84 5.47
CA GLY A 224 -0.82 -19.14 6.44
C GLY A 224 -2.29 -19.52 6.33
N ALA A 225 -3.12 -19.01 7.26
CA ALA A 225 -4.56 -19.11 7.14
C ALA A 225 -5.04 -18.38 5.86
N THR A 226 -5.84 -19.06 5.05
CA THR A 226 -6.43 -18.50 3.83
C THR A 226 -7.72 -17.74 4.13
N ASP A 227 -8.36 -18.07 5.24
CA ASP A 227 -9.59 -17.46 5.70
C ASP A 227 -9.32 -16.58 6.91
N ILE A 228 -9.03 -15.32 6.65
CA ILE A 228 -8.84 -14.30 7.68
C ILE A 228 -10.19 -13.70 8.05
N GLY A 229 -10.43 -13.56 9.35
CA GLY A 229 -11.59 -12.81 9.85
C GLY A 229 -11.61 -11.38 9.28
N TYR A 230 -12.80 -10.93 8.93
CA TYR A 230 -12.98 -9.59 8.33
C TYR A 230 -12.95 -8.45 9.37
N GLY A 231 -12.71 -8.74 10.66
CA GLY A 231 -12.78 -7.74 11.72
C GLY A 231 -14.18 -7.16 11.92
N LEU A 232 -15.20 -7.88 11.50
CA LEU A 232 -16.60 -7.52 11.64
C LEU A 232 -17.12 -7.90 13.05
N ARG A 233 -18.34 -7.47 13.34
CA ARG A 233 -18.98 -7.89 14.60
C ARG A 233 -19.12 -9.42 14.64
N PRO A 234 -18.98 -10.05 15.83
CA PRO A 234 -19.02 -11.51 15.96
C PRO A 234 -20.27 -12.18 15.35
N GLU A 235 -21.39 -11.47 15.36
CA GLU A 235 -22.67 -11.97 14.84
C GLU A 235 -22.80 -11.86 13.32
N HIS A 236 -21.85 -11.18 12.65
CA HIS A 236 -21.93 -11.01 11.19
C HIS A 236 -21.63 -12.34 10.49
N PRO A 237 -22.46 -12.77 9.50
CA PRO A 237 -22.31 -14.08 8.85
C PRO A 237 -20.91 -14.36 8.28
N LEU A 238 -20.29 -13.36 7.65
CA LEU A 238 -18.93 -13.49 7.11
C LEU A 238 -17.89 -13.68 8.22
N GLN A 239 -18.05 -13.00 9.37
CA GLN A 239 -17.15 -13.17 10.51
C GLN A 239 -17.31 -14.56 11.14
N GLN A 240 -18.54 -15.05 11.25
CA GLN A 240 -18.80 -16.40 11.78
C GLN A 240 -18.20 -17.49 10.88
N ALA A 241 -18.32 -17.35 9.56
CA ALA A 241 -17.71 -18.26 8.61
C ALA A 241 -16.17 -18.27 8.72
N ALA A 242 -15.57 -17.09 8.86
CA ALA A 242 -14.12 -16.94 9.00
C ALA A 242 -13.58 -17.41 10.37
N SER A 243 -14.35 -17.25 11.44
CA SER A 243 -13.92 -17.62 12.81
C SER A 243 -13.89 -19.13 13.05
N ALA A 244 -14.49 -19.93 12.15
CA ALA A 244 -14.45 -21.38 12.23
C ALA A 244 -13.11 -21.96 11.72
N ALA A 245 -12.30 -21.16 11.05
CA ALA A 245 -11.01 -21.55 10.52
C ALA A 245 -9.89 -20.89 11.34
N ASP A 246 -9.13 -21.66 12.07
CA ASP A 246 -7.82 -21.43 12.69
C ASP A 246 -7.51 -20.11 13.41
N ALA A 247 -6.74 -20.20 14.48
CA ALA A 247 -6.22 -19.07 15.21
C ALA A 247 -5.42 -18.13 14.29
N PRO A 248 -5.77 -16.83 14.23
CA PRO A 248 -5.06 -15.90 13.37
C PRO A 248 -3.59 -15.77 13.78
N GLY A 249 -2.69 -16.01 12.85
CA GLY A 249 -1.30 -15.58 12.95
C GLY A 249 -0.20 -16.62 12.96
N LEU A 250 -0.49 -17.92 12.98
CA LEU A 250 0.55 -18.93 12.84
C LEU A 250 0.68 -19.38 11.38
N MET A 251 1.85 -19.13 10.80
CA MET A 251 2.25 -19.73 9.53
C MET A 251 2.88 -21.08 9.81
N GLU A 252 2.52 -22.08 9.02
CA GLU A 252 3.08 -23.42 9.09
C GLU A 252 4.10 -23.64 7.95
N PRO A 253 5.16 -24.42 8.16
CA PRO A 253 6.05 -24.80 7.09
C PRO A 253 5.29 -25.51 5.96
N ALA A 254 5.60 -25.13 4.74
CA ALA A 254 5.10 -25.75 3.52
C ALA A 254 6.27 -26.06 2.58
N ASP A 255 6.01 -26.74 1.49
CA ASP A 255 6.96 -26.99 0.44
C ASP A 255 6.59 -26.29 -0.88
N PHE A 256 7.49 -26.38 -1.85
CA PHE A 256 7.27 -25.80 -3.17
C PHE A 256 6.08 -26.45 -3.89
N ASP A 257 5.86 -27.75 -3.70
CA ASP A 257 4.76 -28.46 -4.36
C ASP A 257 3.41 -27.97 -3.85
N THR A 258 3.28 -27.68 -2.57
CA THR A 258 2.09 -27.04 -1.97
C THR A 258 1.81 -25.67 -2.61
N PHE A 259 2.85 -24.86 -2.82
CA PHE A 259 2.70 -23.57 -3.48
C PHE A 259 2.31 -23.71 -4.95
N LYS A 260 2.93 -24.64 -5.66
CA LYS A 260 2.63 -24.98 -7.05
C LYS A 260 1.18 -25.43 -7.21
N GLU A 261 0.69 -26.31 -6.34
CA GLU A 261 -0.71 -26.76 -6.34
C GLU A 261 -1.67 -25.55 -6.17
N LEU A 262 -1.38 -24.65 -5.21
CA LEU A 262 -2.20 -23.47 -4.95
C LEU A 262 -2.35 -22.58 -6.20
N VAL A 263 -1.27 -22.31 -6.92
CA VAL A 263 -1.31 -21.39 -8.06
C VAL A 263 -1.77 -22.06 -9.36
N SER A 264 -1.75 -23.38 -9.45
CA SER A 264 -2.13 -24.13 -10.65
C SER A 264 -3.58 -23.93 -11.10
N GLU A 265 -4.47 -23.54 -10.18
CA GLU A 265 -5.86 -23.22 -10.49
C GLU A 265 -6.00 -21.93 -11.34
N TYR A 266 -4.99 -21.05 -11.31
CA TYR A 266 -5.03 -19.76 -12.00
C TYR A 266 -4.49 -19.89 -13.42
N THR A 267 -5.30 -20.53 -14.28
CA THR A 267 -4.97 -20.67 -15.71
C THR A 267 -5.18 -19.37 -16.47
N LEU A 268 -4.60 -19.26 -17.66
CA LEU A 268 -4.74 -18.11 -18.55
C LEU A 268 -6.22 -17.79 -18.83
N GLU A 269 -6.99 -18.81 -19.18
CA GLU A 269 -8.43 -18.67 -19.51
C GLU A 269 -9.21 -18.17 -18.31
N MET A 270 -9.03 -18.82 -17.16
CA MET A 270 -9.73 -18.45 -15.92
C MET A 270 -9.44 -17.01 -15.52
N VAL A 271 -8.16 -16.62 -15.54
CA VAL A 271 -7.76 -15.27 -15.11
C VAL A 271 -8.16 -14.21 -16.13
N SER A 272 -8.11 -14.49 -17.41
CA SER A 272 -8.61 -13.59 -18.46
C SER A 272 -10.12 -13.34 -18.30
N GLU A 273 -10.92 -14.37 -18.10
CA GLU A 273 -12.36 -14.24 -17.88
C GLU A 273 -12.68 -13.46 -16.58
N LEU A 274 -11.97 -13.78 -15.50
CA LEU A 274 -12.18 -13.16 -14.19
C LEU A 274 -11.79 -11.68 -14.21
N SER A 275 -10.62 -11.36 -14.74
CA SER A 275 -10.04 -10.00 -14.74
C SER A 275 -10.56 -9.12 -15.86
N GLY A 276 -11.03 -9.73 -16.95
CA GLY A 276 -11.39 -9.04 -18.19
C GLY A 276 -10.19 -8.55 -19.00
N VAL A 277 -9.00 -9.08 -18.73
CA VAL A 277 -7.76 -8.77 -19.44
C VAL A 277 -7.58 -9.73 -20.58
N GLU A 278 -7.23 -9.23 -21.77
CA GLU A 278 -6.94 -10.06 -22.92
C GLU A 278 -5.75 -11.00 -22.66
N PRO A 279 -5.84 -12.28 -23.09
CA PRO A 279 -4.81 -13.29 -22.83
C PRO A 279 -3.39 -12.86 -23.21
N ASP A 280 -3.24 -12.20 -24.36
CA ASP A 280 -1.92 -11.77 -24.84
C ASP A 280 -1.22 -10.80 -23.89
N PHE A 281 -1.96 -9.87 -23.28
CA PHE A 281 -1.41 -8.96 -22.28
C PHE A 281 -1.00 -9.67 -20.98
N LEU A 282 -1.74 -10.72 -20.58
CA LEU A 282 -1.39 -11.52 -19.40
C LEU A 282 -0.08 -12.30 -19.66
N ILE A 283 0.06 -12.90 -20.82
CA ILE A 283 1.29 -13.60 -21.24
C ILE A 283 2.47 -12.63 -21.30
N GLU A 284 2.30 -11.51 -22.00
CA GLU A 284 3.35 -10.51 -22.15
C GLU A 284 3.82 -9.96 -20.79
N LEU A 285 2.89 -9.73 -19.87
CA LEU A 285 3.20 -9.33 -18.50
C LEU A 285 3.97 -10.42 -17.74
N ALA A 286 3.55 -11.68 -17.85
CA ALA A 286 4.22 -12.80 -17.18
C ALA A 286 5.64 -13.03 -17.71
N GLU A 287 5.86 -12.84 -19.00
CA GLU A 287 7.18 -12.96 -19.64
C GLU A 287 8.18 -11.93 -19.12
N LEU A 288 7.76 -10.70 -18.76
CA LEU A 288 8.66 -9.73 -18.13
C LEU A 288 9.31 -10.29 -16.84
N TYR A 289 8.55 -11.04 -16.07
CA TYR A 289 9.08 -11.66 -14.83
C TYR A 289 9.82 -12.97 -15.12
N ALA A 290 9.35 -13.74 -16.09
CA ALA A 290 9.87 -15.06 -16.41
C ALA A 290 11.24 -15.04 -17.12
N ASP A 291 11.53 -13.99 -17.90
CA ASP A 291 12.78 -13.85 -18.63
C ASP A 291 13.93 -13.53 -17.65
N PRO A 292 14.96 -14.40 -17.50
CA PRO A 292 16.06 -14.19 -16.57
C PRO A 292 16.93 -12.97 -16.88
N ASP A 293 16.95 -12.53 -18.14
CA ASP A 293 17.79 -11.42 -18.61
C ASP A 293 17.14 -10.04 -18.40
N ILE A 294 15.84 -9.99 -18.05
CA ILE A 294 15.11 -8.76 -17.79
C ILE A 294 15.15 -8.42 -16.31
N LYS A 295 15.65 -7.25 -15.94
CA LYS A 295 15.57 -6.70 -14.58
C LYS A 295 14.24 -5.99 -14.38
N VAL A 296 13.51 -6.38 -13.33
CA VAL A 296 12.14 -5.93 -13.11
C VAL A 296 12.01 -5.16 -11.81
N MET A 297 11.49 -3.93 -11.88
CA MET A 297 10.94 -3.21 -10.74
C MET A 297 9.42 -3.28 -10.72
N SER A 298 8.86 -3.89 -9.69
CA SER A 298 7.43 -3.80 -9.38
C SER A 298 7.18 -2.60 -8.49
N LEU A 299 6.30 -1.70 -8.92
CA LEU A 299 6.03 -0.43 -8.25
C LEU A 299 4.54 -0.31 -7.96
N TRP A 300 4.16 -0.10 -6.69
CA TRP A 300 2.74 0.02 -6.35
C TRP A 300 2.46 1.07 -5.30
N THR A 301 1.19 1.47 -5.24
CA THR A 301 0.65 2.40 -4.27
C THR A 301 -0.68 1.89 -3.70
N MET A 302 -1.55 2.80 -3.34
CA MET A 302 -2.78 2.53 -2.62
C MET A 302 -3.83 1.75 -3.41
N GLY A 303 -3.84 1.81 -4.74
CA GLY A 303 -4.70 0.96 -5.56
C GLY A 303 -4.45 -0.54 -5.38
N PHE A 304 -3.23 -0.90 -4.96
CA PHE A 304 -2.83 -2.27 -4.65
C PHE A 304 -2.93 -2.61 -3.16
N ASN A 305 -2.75 -1.59 -2.27
CA ASN A 305 -2.74 -1.80 -0.82
C ASN A 305 -4.13 -1.73 -0.19
N GLN A 306 -5.02 -0.86 -0.69
CA GLN A 306 -6.26 -0.47 0.00
C GLN A 306 -7.47 -1.31 -0.41
N HIS A 307 -7.34 -2.62 -0.37
CA HIS A 307 -8.47 -3.55 -0.53
C HIS A 307 -8.36 -4.75 0.40
N VAL A 308 -9.44 -5.51 0.54
CA VAL A 308 -9.55 -6.62 1.52
C VAL A 308 -8.49 -7.72 1.36
N ARG A 309 -7.91 -7.87 0.17
CA ARG A 309 -6.85 -8.85 -0.13
C ARG A 309 -5.47 -8.20 -0.31
N GLY A 310 -5.30 -6.94 0.08
CA GLY A 310 -4.06 -6.17 -0.13
C GLY A 310 -2.82 -6.83 0.46
N VAL A 311 -2.89 -7.46 1.63
CA VAL A 311 -1.76 -8.19 2.22
C VAL A 311 -1.33 -9.34 1.31
N TRP A 312 -2.26 -10.14 0.83
CA TRP A 312 -1.95 -11.29 -0.05
C TRP A 312 -1.45 -10.86 -1.43
N ALA A 313 -2.02 -9.78 -1.99
CA ALA A 313 -1.53 -9.22 -3.24
C ALA A 313 -0.07 -8.77 -3.12
N ASN A 314 0.28 -8.06 -2.04
CA ASN A 314 1.66 -7.68 -1.76
C ASN A 314 2.56 -8.91 -1.59
N GLN A 315 2.15 -9.91 -0.81
CA GLN A 315 2.93 -11.14 -0.63
C GLN A 315 3.14 -11.87 -1.97
N MET A 316 2.13 -11.92 -2.85
CA MET A 316 2.29 -12.54 -4.16
C MET A 316 3.24 -11.76 -5.07
N ALA A 317 3.23 -10.42 -5.01
CA ALA A 317 4.24 -9.63 -5.73
C ALA A 317 5.66 -9.99 -5.26
N TYR A 318 5.87 -10.13 -3.94
CA TYR A 318 7.18 -10.58 -3.42
C TYR A 318 7.51 -12.01 -3.84
N ASN A 319 6.53 -12.92 -3.79
CA ASN A 319 6.73 -14.32 -4.19
C ASN A 319 7.18 -14.44 -5.64
N ILE A 320 6.65 -13.64 -6.56
CA ILE A 320 7.08 -13.61 -7.97
C ILE A 320 8.56 -13.21 -8.08
N HIS A 321 8.98 -12.17 -7.35
CA HIS A 321 10.38 -11.75 -7.30
C HIS A 321 11.28 -12.83 -6.68
N LEU A 322 10.81 -13.49 -5.62
CA LEU A 322 11.54 -14.58 -4.96
C LEU A 322 11.65 -15.83 -5.86
N LEU A 323 10.59 -16.19 -6.60
CA LEU A 323 10.62 -17.32 -7.52
C LEU A 323 11.65 -17.13 -8.64
N THR A 324 11.85 -15.91 -9.07
CA THR A 324 12.74 -15.58 -10.20
C THR A 324 14.11 -15.06 -9.77
N GLY A 325 14.32 -14.87 -8.45
CA GLY A 325 15.56 -14.30 -7.91
C GLY A 325 15.75 -12.81 -8.23
N LYS A 326 14.69 -12.11 -8.70
CA LYS A 326 14.75 -10.70 -9.09
C LYS A 326 14.58 -9.75 -7.90
N ILE A 327 15.52 -9.80 -6.98
CA ILE A 327 15.47 -9.06 -5.71
C ILE A 327 16.87 -8.68 -5.25
N SER A 328 16.98 -7.54 -4.58
CA SER A 328 18.24 -7.06 -3.95
C SER A 328 19.43 -6.92 -4.90
N GLU A 329 19.16 -6.73 -6.18
CA GLU A 329 20.14 -6.42 -7.21
C GLU A 329 19.77 -5.10 -7.89
N PRO A 330 20.73 -4.32 -8.38
CA PRO A 330 20.41 -3.07 -9.09
C PRO A 330 19.44 -3.30 -10.25
N GLY A 331 18.26 -2.66 -10.17
CA GLY A 331 17.20 -2.78 -11.15
C GLY A 331 16.18 -3.90 -10.90
N ASN A 332 16.38 -4.73 -9.87
CA ASN A 332 15.47 -5.80 -9.46
C ASN A 332 14.88 -5.54 -8.08
N SER A 333 13.61 -5.14 -8.00
CA SER A 333 13.01 -4.82 -6.70
C SER A 333 11.48 -4.85 -6.71
N PRO A 334 10.84 -5.52 -5.73
CA PRO A 334 9.47 -5.22 -5.33
C PRO A 334 9.47 -3.95 -4.47
N PHE A 335 8.87 -2.86 -4.96
CA PHE A 335 8.99 -1.55 -4.34
C PHE A 335 7.61 -0.92 -4.06
N SER A 336 7.22 -0.84 -2.80
CA SER A 336 6.04 -0.10 -2.38
C SER A 336 6.35 1.40 -2.28
N LEU A 337 5.60 2.22 -3.00
CA LEU A 337 5.78 3.65 -3.06
C LEU A 337 4.98 4.35 -1.95
N THR A 338 5.66 4.78 -0.90
CA THR A 338 5.07 5.53 0.19
C THR A 338 5.12 7.03 -0.10
N GLY A 339 4.03 7.76 0.19
CA GLY A 339 3.97 9.22 0.00
C GLY A 339 4.25 10.03 1.27
N GLN A 340 3.85 9.53 2.43
CA GLN A 340 3.96 10.24 3.71
C GLN A 340 5.31 10.01 4.37
N PRO A 341 5.99 11.08 4.88
CA PRO A 341 7.36 10.98 5.39
C PRO A 341 7.53 10.05 6.60
N SER A 342 6.49 9.90 7.41
CA SER A 342 6.53 9.11 8.65
C SER A 342 5.58 7.90 8.61
N ALA A 343 5.19 7.44 7.43
CA ALA A 343 4.23 6.35 7.31
C ALA A 343 4.74 5.04 7.91
N CYS A 344 6.03 4.77 7.81
CA CYS A 344 6.68 3.56 8.36
C CYS A 344 7.09 3.68 9.83
N GLY A 345 7.01 4.85 10.44
CA GLY A 345 7.49 5.11 11.80
C GLY A 345 6.42 5.55 12.81
N THR A 346 5.16 5.56 12.42
CA THR A 346 4.06 6.08 13.25
C THR A 346 3.16 5.00 13.85
N ALA A 347 3.46 3.74 13.59
CA ALA A 347 2.67 2.61 14.12
C ALA A 347 3.05 2.23 15.55
#